data_cc2cd7891119db30681fc68df697917b
#
_entry.id   cc2cd7891119db30681fc68df697917b
#
_cell.length_a   1.000
_cell.length_b   1.000
_cell.length_c   1.000
_cell.angle_alpha   90.00
_cell.angle_beta   90.00
_cell.angle_gamma   90.00
#
_symmetry.space_group_name_H-M   'P 1'
#
loop_
_entity.id
_entity.type
_entity.pdbx_description
1 polymer ?
#
loop_
_entity_poly.entity_id
_entity_poly.type
_entity_poly.pdbx_seq_one_letter_code
_entity_poly.pdbx_strand_id
1 'polypeptide(L)'
;MRICGVATFVILYLLASPAAGEVNRDFTGTWDASVVFTGGGAAGAIRLKAAGGKISGAAEPLDENQFFPLTVEGTQKGAEAELRFRYDGQVVGKAKVRLGTNGFSGTGILYGVAVTLMATQAEARTGAPEIHDFKPTGYALQYSSRAAPALRIRSGDRVRTTTVDNEGQDADLAWKAMPGNPLTGPFYVVGAMPGDTLVVHLEQVALNRNSAKMYSGSLDRKTVQPGHDQKPAPGWSREWVLDRTRGTARLAQPGDRLASLELPTKPMIGSIGVAPPLNMALYAGDVWINGGNLDYSRVTAGTTLYFPVFRAGAYLFLGDGHALQGDGEISGQGLETSLDVTFRVELIKNKGLGQLWSQDAESVMVHGVDNTLETALQAATSGMARWLKQTYGLNDSEAAAVMSAAIRYDIAEVVDSRPHVVARLAKSVLAQIKPPEGLANSPSPQSGSR
;
A
#
# COMPACT_ATOMS: atom_id res chain seq x y z
N MET A 1 -24.72 31.15 -36.65
CA MET A 1 -23.77 30.89 -35.55
C MET A 1 -24.58 30.29 -34.41
N ARG A 2 -24.59 28.96 -34.31
CA ARG A 2 -25.36 28.24 -33.27
C ARG A 2 -24.38 27.81 -32.19
N ILE A 3 -24.66 28.25 -30.97
CA ILE A 3 -23.89 27.92 -29.78
C ILE A 3 -24.42 26.56 -29.30
N CYS A 4 -23.56 25.54 -29.34
CA CYS A 4 -23.83 24.23 -28.72
C CYS A 4 -23.56 24.32 -27.22
N GLY A 5 -24.61 24.18 -26.41
CA GLY A 5 -24.50 24.05 -24.97
C GLY A 5 -24.01 22.65 -24.59
N VAL A 6 -22.93 22.59 -23.83
CA VAL A 6 -22.43 21.34 -23.21
C VAL A 6 -23.26 21.09 -21.96
N ALA A 7 -24.08 20.05 -21.99
CA ALA A 7 -24.83 19.59 -20.84
C ALA A 7 -23.89 18.75 -19.93
N THR A 8 -23.60 19.26 -18.75
CA THR A 8 -22.87 18.53 -17.71
C THR A 8 -23.81 17.51 -17.06
N PHE A 9 -23.63 16.23 -17.36
CA PHE A 9 -24.31 15.14 -16.67
C PHE A 9 -23.69 14.94 -15.30
N VAL A 10 -24.41 15.35 -14.26
CA VAL A 10 -24.10 14.94 -12.87
C VAL A 10 -24.76 13.57 -12.66
N ILE A 11 -23.97 12.52 -12.62
CA ILE A 11 -24.46 11.18 -12.27
C ILE A 11 -24.56 11.10 -10.73
N LEU A 12 -25.79 11.19 -10.23
CA LEU A 12 -26.13 10.97 -8.84
C LEU A 12 -26.19 9.45 -8.61
N TYR A 13 -25.19 8.87 -7.97
CA TYR A 13 -25.27 7.48 -7.48
C TYR A 13 -26.11 7.47 -6.21
N LEU A 14 -27.34 6.99 -6.30
CA LEU A 14 -28.16 6.58 -5.17
C LEU A 14 -27.61 5.25 -4.63
N LEU A 15 -26.83 5.31 -3.56
CA LEU A 15 -26.43 4.13 -2.80
C LEU A 15 -27.61 3.68 -1.95
N ALA A 16 -28.06 2.43 -2.17
CA ALA A 16 -29.04 1.77 -1.33
C ALA A 16 -28.48 1.62 0.09
N SER A 17 -29.28 2.05 1.09
CA SER A 17 -28.92 1.99 2.52
C SER A 17 -28.88 0.55 3.01
N PRO A 18 -27.79 0.09 3.66
CA PRO A 18 -27.88 -1.02 4.59
C PRO A 18 -28.40 -0.54 5.96
N ALA A 19 -28.97 -1.47 6.74
CA ALA A 19 -29.67 -1.26 7.98
C ALA A 19 -28.92 -0.42 9.02
N ALA A 20 -29.69 0.38 9.76
CA ALA A 20 -29.28 1.37 10.73
C ALA A 20 -28.33 0.84 11.83
N GLY A 21 -27.02 1.11 11.66
CA GLY A 21 -26.10 1.27 12.77
C GLY A 21 -26.32 2.66 13.40
N GLU A 22 -26.06 2.82 14.70
CA GLU A 22 -26.21 4.09 15.40
C GLU A 22 -25.52 5.23 14.65
N VAL A 23 -26.32 6.15 14.16
CA VAL A 23 -25.84 7.36 13.48
C VAL A 23 -25.06 8.19 14.50
N ASN A 24 -23.77 8.40 14.26
CA ASN A 24 -22.98 9.32 15.06
C ASN A 24 -23.65 10.70 15.03
N ARG A 25 -24.18 11.13 16.17
CA ARG A 25 -25.02 12.33 16.28
C ARG A 25 -24.22 13.62 16.43
N ASP A 26 -22.89 13.52 16.45
CA ASP A 26 -21.99 14.65 16.54
C ASP A 26 -20.77 14.51 15.61
N PHE A 27 -19.95 15.54 15.56
CA PHE A 27 -18.78 15.57 14.69
C PHE A 27 -17.53 14.90 15.29
N THR A 28 -17.65 14.23 16.44
CA THR A 28 -16.50 13.56 17.07
C THR A 28 -16.01 12.38 16.24
N GLY A 29 -14.71 12.32 16.00
CA GLY A 29 -14.06 11.21 15.33
C GLY A 29 -12.94 11.63 14.40
N THR A 30 -12.37 10.62 13.73
CA THR A 30 -11.43 10.81 12.64
C THR A 30 -12.16 10.59 11.32
N TRP A 31 -12.01 11.54 10.42
CA TRP A 31 -12.72 11.62 9.16
C TRP A 31 -11.72 11.65 8.01
N ASP A 32 -11.94 10.82 7.01
CA ASP A 32 -11.29 10.98 5.71
C ASP A 32 -11.95 12.16 5.00
N ALA A 33 -11.18 13.21 4.73
CA ALA A 33 -11.66 14.46 4.21
C ALA A 33 -11.08 14.80 2.84
N SER A 34 -11.89 15.41 2.03
CA SER A 34 -11.49 15.97 0.73
C SER A 34 -11.98 17.42 0.63
N VAL A 35 -11.11 18.28 0.18
CA VAL A 35 -11.41 19.67 -0.15
C VAL A 35 -11.30 19.82 -1.66
N VAL A 36 -12.39 20.23 -2.31
CA VAL A 36 -12.45 20.43 -3.76
C VAL A 36 -12.63 21.92 -4.06
N PHE A 37 -11.84 22.44 -5.00
CA PHE A 37 -11.88 23.82 -5.46
C PHE A 37 -11.70 23.89 -6.97
N THR A 38 -11.92 25.06 -7.56
CA THR A 38 -11.73 25.25 -9.01
C THR A 38 -10.26 25.01 -9.37
N GLY A 39 -10.00 24.02 -10.20
CA GLY A 39 -8.66 23.65 -10.66
C GLY A 39 -8.02 22.51 -9.88
N GLY A 40 -8.65 21.95 -8.83
CA GLY A 40 -8.05 20.83 -8.10
C GLY A 40 -8.78 20.42 -6.83
N GLY A 41 -8.06 19.69 -6.00
CA GLY A 41 -8.53 19.22 -4.70
C GLY A 41 -7.36 18.77 -3.83
N ALA A 42 -7.62 18.71 -2.53
CA ALA A 42 -6.71 18.17 -1.53
C ALA A 42 -7.44 17.12 -0.71
N ALA A 43 -6.70 16.12 -0.23
CA ALA A 43 -7.21 15.10 0.66
C ALA A 43 -6.43 15.10 1.98
N GLY A 44 -7.07 14.68 3.06
CA GLY A 44 -6.46 14.66 4.38
C GLY A 44 -7.35 13.97 5.41
N ALA A 45 -6.89 13.97 6.65
CA ALA A 45 -7.67 13.55 7.79
C ALA A 45 -8.12 14.76 8.60
N ILE A 46 -9.37 14.75 9.05
CA ILE A 46 -9.86 15.73 10.06
C ILE A 46 -10.19 14.95 11.32
N ARG A 47 -9.51 15.28 12.43
CA ARG A 47 -9.81 14.74 13.75
C ARG A 47 -10.57 15.78 14.55
N LEU A 48 -11.79 15.47 14.94
CA LEU A 48 -12.68 16.38 15.67
C LEU A 48 -13.10 15.79 17.01
N LYS A 49 -13.28 16.66 17.99
CA LYS A 49 -13.94 16.40 19.27
C LYS A 49 -15.04 17.43 19.44
N ALA A 50 -16.28 16.97 19.51
CA ALA A 50 -17.45 17.79 19.80
C ALA A 50 -17.86 17.60 21.26
N ALA A 51 -18.05 18.69 22.00
CA ALA A 51 -18.51 18.69 23.39
C ALA A 51 -19.24 20.01 23.72
N GLY A 52 -20.44 19.94 24.26
CA GLY A 52 -21.21 21.11 24.67
C GLY A 52 -21.49 22.12 23.54
N GLY A 53 -21.67 21.62 22.30
CA GLY A 53 -21.91 22.47 21.13
C GLY A 53 -20.65 23.13 20.57
N LYS A 54 -19.47 22.85 21.14
CA LYS A 54 -18.16 23.32 20.62
C LYS A 54 -17.45 22.19 19.92
N ILE A 55 -16.69 22.52 18.87
CA ILE A 55 -15.84 21.60 18.12
C ILE A 55 -14.40 22.08 18.24
N SER A 56 -13.48 21.15 18.49
CA SER A 56 -12.05 21.36 18.45
C SER A 56 -11.36 20.19 17.76
N GLY A 57 -10.21 20.42 17.15
CA GLY A 57 -9.48 19.36 16.48
C GLY A 57 -8.38 19.85 15.57
N ALA A 58 -7.97 18.99 14.65
CA ALA A 58 -6.95 19.27 13.65
C ALA A 58 -7.34 18.69 12.28
N ALA A 59 -6.95 19.39 11.23
CA ALA A 59 -6.96 18.88 9.88
C ALA A 59 -5.50 18.62 9.46
N GLU A 60 -5.22 17.38 9.11
CA GLU A 60 -3.88 16.92 8.74
C GLU A 60 -3.90 16.56 7.25
N PRO A 61 -3.13 17.26 6.41
CA PRO A 61 -2.99 16.87 5.01
C PRO A 61 -2.23 15.56 4.91
N LEU A 62 -2.47 14.81 3.84
CA LEU A 62 -1.77 13.54 3.57
C LEU A 62 -0.39 13.75 2.95
N ASP A 63 -0.07 14.97 2.55
CA ASP A 63 1.24 15.34 2.01
C ASP A 63 1.80 16.51 2.80
N GLU A 64 2.79 16.25 3.63
CA GLU A 64 3.46 17.23 4.49
C GLU A 64 4.16 18.36 3.69
N ASN A 65 4.43 18.14 2.40
CA ASN A 65 5.11 19.12 1.55
C ASN A 65 4.15 20.11 0.88
N GLN A 66 2.84 19.85 0.87
CA GLN A 66 1.87 20.67 0.14
C GLN A 66 0.95 21.50 1.03
N PHE A 67 0.65 21.04 2.25
CA PHE A 67 -0.25 21.73 3.17
C PHE A 67 0.21 21.57 4.61
N PHE A 68 0.19 22.63 5.35
CA PHE A 68 0.52 22.63 6.79
C PHE A 68 -0.69 22.15 7.61
N PRO A 69 -0.45 21.45 8.75
CA PRO A 69 -1.53 21.07 9.65
C PRO A 69 -2.32 22.29 10.11
N LEU A 70 -3.64 22.18 10.11
CA LEU A 70 -4.54 23.24 10.53
C LEU A 70 -5.20 22.88 11.87
N THR A 71 -5.25 23.82 12.79
CA THR A 71 -6.15 23.70 13.94
C THR A 71 -7.59 23.95 13.48
N VAL A 72 -8.51 23.12 13.93
CA VAL A 72 -9.94 23.26 13.64
C VAL A 72 -10.70 23.63 14.90
N GLU A 73 -11.43 24.70 14.83
CA GLU A 73 -12.36 25.16 15.87
C GLU A 73 -13.75 25.30 15.26
N GLY A 74 -14.80 25.16 16.05
CA GLY A 74 -16.15 25.36 15.53
C GLY A 74 -17.25 25.30 16.56
N THR A 75 -18.47 25.49 16.08
CA THR A 75 -19.69 25.33 16.85
C THR A 75 -20.64 24.39 16.11
N GLN A 76 -21.30 23.52 16.87
CA GLN A 76 -22.33 22.61 16.37
C GLN A 76 -23.69 22.99 16.90
N LYS A 77 -24.70 22.93 16.01
CA LYS A 77 -26.13 23.02 16.37
C LYS A 77 -26.88 21.93 15.61
N GLY A 78 -27.24 20.85 16.33
CA GLY A 78 -27.82 19.66 15.70
C GLY A 78 -26.87 19.03 14.71
N ALA A 79 -27.33 18.78 13.49
CA ALA A 79 -26.51 18.22 12.41
C ALA A 79 -25.64 19.26 11.68
N GLU A 80 -25.72 20.53 12.01
CA GLU A 80 -24.97 21.59 11.33
C GLU A 80 -23.80 22.08 12.18
N ALA A 81 -22.71 22.43 11.52
CA ALA A 81 -21.56 23.03 12.18
C ALA A 81 -20.93 24.14 11.33
N GLU A 82 -20.40 25.13 12.02
CA GLU A 82 -19.48 26.12 11.45
C GLU A 82 -18.08 25.81 11.92
N LEU A 83 -17.18 25.51 10.99
CA LEU A 83 -15.78 25.21 11.23
C LEU A 83 -14.90 26.41 10.83
N ARG A 84 -13.86 26.66 11.62
CA ARG A 84 -12.79 27.63 11.36
C ARG A 84 -11.48 26.88 11.33
N PHE A 85 -10.71 27.13 10.28
CA PHE A 85 -9.39 26.56 10.09
C PHE A 85 -8.33 27.61 10.38
N ARG A 86 -7.37 27.26 11.25
CA ARG A 86 -6.27 28.15 11.62
C ARG A 86 -4.92 27.54 11.27
N TYR A 87 -4.05 28.39 10.77
CA TYR A 87 -2.64 28.13 10.59
C TYR A 87 -1.82 29.20 11.34
N ASP A 88 -0.91 28.78 12.17
CA ASP A 88 -0.09 29.68 13.01
C ASP A 88 -0.93 30.77 13.71
N GLY A 89 -2.04 30.38 14.34
CA GLY A 89 -2.94 31.26 15.04
C GLY A 89 -3.87 32.12 14.18
N GLN A 90 -3.62 32.24 12.87
CA GLN A 90 -4.44 33.02 11.94
C GLN A 90 -5.59 32.18 11.36
N VAL A 91 -6.77 32.79 11.20
CA VAL A 91 -7.88 32.12 10.51
C VAL A 91 -7.61 32.17 9.01
N VAL A 92 -7.34 30.99 8.43
CA VAL A 92 -7.11 30.80 6.99
C VAL A 92 -8.35 30.29 6.25
N GLY A 93 -9.39 29.88 6.98
CA GLY A 93 -10.63 29.42 6.35
C GLY A 93 -11.80 29.25 7.29
N LYS A 94 -13.00 29.14 6.69
CA LYS A 94 -14.27 28.87 7.35
C LYS A 94 -15.11 27.97 6.44
N ALA A 95 -15.83 27.01 7.02
CA ALA A 95 -16.80 26.20 6.28
C ALA A 95 -18.08 26.00 7.11
N LYS A 96 -19.20 25.95 6.41
CA LYS A 96 -20.48 25.45 6.94
C LYS A 96 -20.67 24.04 6.44
N VAL A 97 -20.85 23.11 7.38
CA VAL A 97 -20.96 21.69 7.08
C VAL A 97 -22.19 21.09 7.75
N ARG A 98 -22.71 20.03 7.14
CA ARG A 98 -23.84 19.27 7.66
C ARG A 98 -23.51 17.80 7.76
N LEU A 99 -23.79 17.20 8.91
CA LEU A 99 -23.66 15.79 9.19
C LEU A 99 -24.77 15.02 8.46
N GLY A 100 -24.39 14.01 7.70
CA GLY A 100 -25.24 13.03 7.03
C GLY A 100 -25.06 11.64 7.66
N THR A 101 -25.53 10.61 6.97
CA THR A 101 -25.53 9.22 7.47
C THR A 101 -24.11 8.67 7.69
N ASN A 102 -23.17 8.89 6.76
CA ASN A 102 -21.84 8.29 6.78
C ASN A 102 -20.71 9.34 6.76
N GLY A 103 -21.05 10.60 7.05
CA GLY A 103 -20.06 11.67 6.97
C GLY A 103 -20.68 13.04 7.06
N PHE A 104 -19.91 14.06 6.80
CA PHE A 104 -20.39 15.43 6.69
C PHE A 104 -19.89 16.09 5.40
N SER A 105 -20.64 17.05 4.90
CA SER A 105 -20.25 17.83 3.75
C SER A 105 -20.73 19.27 3.86
N GLY A 106 -20.11 20.16 3.09
CA GLY A 106 -20.53 21.56 3.06
C GLY A 106 -19.60 22.40 2.20
N THR A 107 -19.78 23.70 2.29
CA THR A 107 -19.02 24.68 1.49
C THR A 107 -18.35 25.71 2.39
N GLY A 108 -17.31 26.32 1.89
CA GLY A 108 -16.57 27.33 2.64
C GLY A 108 -15.59 28.11 1.78
N ILE A 109 -14.71 28.81 2.49
CA ILE A 109 -13.57 29.52 1.91
C ILE A 109 -12.34 29.06 2.66
N LEU A 110 -11.28 28.64 1.94
CA LEU A 110 -9.98 28.28 2.49
C LEU A 110 -8.89 29.02 1.71
N TYR A 111 -8.03 29.76 2.40
CA TYR A 111 -7.01 30.62 1.79
C TYR A 111 -7.60 31.58 0.71
N GLY A 112 -8.79 32.09 0.95
CA GLY A 112 -9.49 32.99 0.00
C GLY A 112 -10.17 32.30 -1.17
N VAL A 113 -10.08 30.98 -1.31
CA VAL A 113 -10.66 30.19 -2.41
C VAL A 113 -11.93 29.52 -1.92
N ALA A 114 -12.99 29.56 -2.75
CA ALA A 114 -14.22 28.80 -2.48
C ALA A 114 -13.97 27.30 -2.58
N VAL A 115 -14.39 26.55 -1.55
CA VAL A 115 -14.18 25.12 -1.44
C VAL A 115 -15.45 24.36 -1.11
N THR A 116 -15.51 23.12 -1.58
CA THR A 116 -16.44 22.09 -1.07
C THR A 116 -15.66 21.13 -0.20
N LEU A 117 -16.08 20.96 1.05
CA LEU A 117 -15.53 20.03 2.02
C LEU A 117 -16.43 18.80 2.11
N MET A 118 -15.85 17.62 1.98
CA MET A 118 -16.52 16.33 2.19
C MET A 118 -15.68 15.50 3.15
N ALA A 119 -16.32 14.81 4.08
CA ALA A 119 -15.64 13.92 5.01
C ALA A 119 -16.49 12.70 5.31
N THR A 120 -15.87 11.53 5.37
CA THR A 120 -16.51 10.26 5.67
C THR A 120 -15.86 9.62 6.88
N GLN A 121 -16.67 8.96 7.71
CA GLN A 121 -16.17 8.21 8.87
C GLN A 121 -16.24 6.71 8.59
N ALA A 122 -15.26 5.99 9.12
CA ALA A 122 -15.25 4.54 9.01
C ALA A 122 -16.31 3.90 9.92
N GLU A 123 -16.95 2.86 9.41
CA GLU A 123 -17.88 2.04 10.19
C GLU A 123 -17.15 1.21 11.25
N ALA A 124 -17.67 1.16 12.46
CA ALA A 124 -17.16 0.26 13.50
C ALA A 124 -17.47 -1.21 13.14
N ARG A 125 -16.55 -2.14 13.52
CA ARG A 125 -16.78 -3.56 13.31
C ARG A 125 -17.85 -4.10 14.24
N THR A 126 -18.78 -4.89 13.68
CA THR A 126 -19.68 -5.78 14.42
C THR A 126 -19.52 -7.21 13.87
N GLY A 127 -19.18 -8.20 14.71
CA GLY A 127 -19.06 -9.61 14.36
C GLY A 127 -17.64 -10.19 14.40
N ALA A 128 -17.53 -11.52 14.28
CA ALA A 128 -16.27 -12.26 14.22
C ALA A 128 -15.55 -12.08 12.86
N PRO A 129 -14.23 -12.37 12.77
CA PRO A 129 -13.52 -12.42 11.49
C PRO A 129 -14.14 -13.41 10.52
N GLU A 130 -14.16 -13.05 9.24
CA GLU A 130 -14.70 -13.86 8.16
C GLU A 130 -13.60 -14.35 7.22
N ILE A 131 -13.89 -15.44 6.51
CA ILE A 131 -13.05 -15.95 5.42
C ILE A 131 -13.81 -15.71 4.12
N HIS A 132 -13.19 -14.96 3.20
CA HIS A 132 -13.74 -14.65 1.91
C HIS A 132 -13.00 -15.44 0.83
N ASP A 133 -13.71 -16.32 0.13
CA ASP A 133 -13.23 -16.97 -1.10
C ASP A 133 -13.56 -16.05 -2.28
N PHE A 134 -12.61 -15.21 -2.67
CA PHE A 134 -12.80 -14.16 -3.67
C PHE A 134 -12.22 -14.58 -5.02
N LYS A 135 -13.09 -14.70 -6.03
CA LYS A 135 -12.69 -14.90 -7.42
C LYS A 135 -12.72 -13.56 -8.16
N PRO A 136 -11.58 -13.06 -8.66
CA PRO A 136 -11.54 -11.81 -9.40
C PRO A 136 -12.40 -11.90 -10.68
N THR A 137 -13.22 -10.87 -10.91
CA THR A 137 -14.00 -10.71 -12.15
C THR A 137 -13.46 -9.58 -13.02
N GLY A 138 -12.45 -8.85 -12.52
CA GLY A 138 -11.75 -7.78 -13.19
C GLY A 138 -10.47 -7.45 -12.44
N TYR A 139 -9.57 -6.76 -13.11
CA TYR A 139 -8.24 -6.42 -12.61
C TYR A 139 -7.96 -4.94 -12.83
N ALA A 140 -7.23 -4.33 -11.92
CA ALA A 140 -6.83 -2.93 -12.02
C ALA A 140 -5.42 -2.81 -12.60
N LEU A 141 -5.17 -1.75 -13.37
CA LEU A 141 -3.82 -1.39 -13.85
C LEU A 141 -3.25 -0.18 -13.10
N GLN A 142 -3.89 0.18 -11.99
CA GLN A 142 -3.48 1.33 -11.17
C GLN A 142 -3.88 1.12 -9.72
N TYR A 143 -3.01 1.57 -8.81
CA TYR A 143 -3.37 1.79 -7.41
C TYR A 143 -4.16 3.09 -7.30
N SER A 144 -5.43 3.02 -6.93
CA SER A 144 -6.28 4.21 -6.84
C SER A 144 -7.51 3.99 -5.97
N SER A 145 -7.87 4.99 -5.17
CA SER A 145 -9.13 5.00 -4.43
C SER A 145 -10.36 5.39 -5.29
N ARG A 146 -10.15 5.66 -6.59
CA ARG A 146 -11.26 5.98 -7.52
C ARG A 146 -11.97 4.73 -8.07
N ALA A 147 -11.33 3.56 -7.97
CA ALA A 147 -11.94 2.30 -8.38
C ALA A 147 -13.03 1.88 -7.37
N ALA A 148 -14.12 1.31 -7.87
CA ALA A 148 -15.10 0.68 -7.00
C ALA A 148 -14.45 -0.51 -6.26
N PRO A 149 -14.69 -0.68 -4.94
CA PRO A 149 -14.19 -1.85 -4.21
C PRO A 149 -14.67 -3.16 -4.83
N ALA A 150 -13.74 -4.06 -5.12
CA ALA A 150 -14.05 -5.41 -5.58
C ALA A 150 -14.60 -6.27 -4.43
N LEU A 151 -14.11 -6.01 -3.20
CA LEU A 151 -14.58 -6.65 -1.99
C LEU A 151 -14.39 -5.69 -0.81
N ARG A 152 -15.35 -5.68 0.15
CA ARG A 152 -15.22 -4.99 1.43
C ARG A 152 -14.87 -6.02 2.50
N ILE A 153 -13.77 -5.79 3.21
CA ILE A 153 -13.25 -6.66 4.27
C ILE A 153 -13.04 -5.85 5.55
N ARG A 154 -12.90 -6.53 6.68
CA ARG A 154 -12.68 -5.92 8.00
C ARG A 154 -11.38 -6.41 8.64
N SER A 155 -10.89 -5.66 9.60
CA SER A 155 -9.74 -6.09 10.43
C SER A 155 -9.98 -7.48 11.02
N GLY A 156 -9.05 -8.40 10.83
CA GLY A 156 -9.12 -9.82 11.20
C GLY A 156 -9.63 -10.74 10.08
N ASP A 157 -10.26 -10.21 9.03
CA ASP A 157 -10.75 -11.03 7.93
C ASP A 157 -9.59 -11.61 7.12
N ARG A 158 -9.87 -12.77 6.53
CA ARG A 158 -8.98 -13.52 5.63
C ARG A 158 -9.58 -13.55 4.24
N VAL A 159 -8.73 -13.38 3.23
CA VAL A 159 -9.13 -13.49 1.82
C VAL A 159 -8.31 -14.58 1.17
N ARG A 160 -8.96 -15.50 0.48
CA ARG A 160 -8.37 -16.45 -0.46
C ARG A 160 -8.70 -15.99 -1.86
N THR A 161 -7.68 -15.81 -2.69
CA THR A 161 -7.85 -15.28 -4.05
C THR A 161 -6.76 -15.80 -4.99
N THR A 162 -6.85 -15.39 -6.24
CA THR A 162 -5.84 -15.69 -7.27
C THR A 162 -5.37 -14.40 -7.93
N THR A 163 -4.17 -14.44 -8.50
CA THR A 163 -3.67 -13.40 -9.39
C THR A 163 -3.69 -13.89 -10.85
N VAL A 164 -3.53 -12.97 -11.77
CA VAL A 164 -3.00 -13.24 -13.12
C VAL A 164 -1.52 -12.90 -13.15
N ASP A 165 -0.80 -13.30 -14.20
CA ASP A 165 0.59 -12.86 -14.41
C ASP A 165 0.64 -11.41 -14.92
N ASN A 166 1.84 -10.88 -15.09
CA ASN A 166 2.09 -9.51 -15.56
C ASN A 166 1.49 -9.21 -16.95
N GLU A 167 1.27 -10.24 -17.79
CA GLU A 167 0.56 -10.10 -19.07
C GLU A 167 -0.96 -10.20 -18.94
N GLY A 168 -1.50 -10.69 -17.83
CA GLY A 168 -2.94 -10.84 -17.60
C GLY A 168 -3.49 -12.24 -17.85
N GLN A 169 -2.63 -13.27 -17.87
CA GLN A 169 -3.04 -14.68 -18.01
C GLN A 169 -3.24 -15.34 -16.62
N ASP A 170 -4.31 -16.09 -16.48
CA ASP A 170 -4.62 -16.86 -15.27
C ASP A 170 -3.89 -18.23 -15.22
N ALA A 171 -4.28 -19.08 -14.27
CA ALA A 171 -3.71 -20.42 -14.10
C ALA A 171 -3.87 -21.33 -15.31
N ASP A 172 -4.91 -21.13 -16.11
CA ASP A 172 -5.21 -21.87 -17.34
C ASP A 172 -4.62 -21.21 -18.60
N LEU A 173 -3.77 -20.17 -18.42
CA LEU A 173 -3.20 -19.34 -19.49
C LEU A 173 -4.26 -18.56 -20.29
N ALA A 174 -5.45 -18.42 -19.76
CA ALA A 174 -6.52 -17.64 -20.36
C ALA A 174 -6.34 -16.15 -20.04
N TRP A 175 -6.46 -15.31 -21.06
CA TRP A 175 -6.43 -13.85 -20.90
C TRP A 175 -7.63 -13.35 -20.09
N LYS A 176 -7.37 -12.66 -18.97
CA LYS A 176 -8.36 -12.08 -18.06
C LYS A 176 -8.19 -10.57 -17.90
N ALA A 177 -7.03 -10.03 -18.26
CA ALA A 177 -6.70 -8.62 -18.16
C ALA A 177 -5.82 -8.16 -19.32
N MET A 178 -5.71 -6.86 -19.49
CA MET A 178 -4.69 -6.26 -20.35
C MET A 178 -3.31 -6.40 -19.69
N PRO A 179 -2.22 -6.55 -20.47
CA PRO A 179 -0.85 -6.52 -19.95
C PRO A 179 -0.54 -5.23 -19.17
N GLY A 180 0.38 -5.31 -18.21
CA GLY A 180 0.85 -4.17 -17.44
C GLY A 180 0.68 -4.36 -15.92
N ASN A 181 1.07 -5.51 -15.42
CA ASN A 181 1.01 -5.92 -14.01
C ASN A 181 -0.41 -5.81 -13.41
N PRO A 182 -1.41 -6.54 -13.97
CA PRO A 182 -2.80 -6.42 -13.52
C PRO A 182 -2.96 -6.85 -12.06
N LEU A 183 -3.65 -6.02 -11.29
CA LEU A 183 -3.82 -6.17 -9.85
C LEU A 183 -5.20 -6.74 -9.50
N THR A 184 -5.23 -7.72 -8.61
CA THR A 184 -6.42 -8.21 -7.92
C THR A 184 -6.81 -7.21 -6.83
N GLY A 185 -8.10 -6.85 -6.75
CA GLY A 185 -8.63 -5.83 -5.84
C GLY A 185 -9.36 -4.72 -6.60
N PRO A 186 -9.61 -3.53 -5.98
CA PRO A 186 -9.21 -3.17 -4.61
C PRO A 186 -10.04 -3.85 -3.52
N PHE A 187 -9.37 -4.24 -2.45
CA PHE A 187 -10.00 -4.66 -1.21
C PHE A 187 -10.17 -3.44 -0.31
N TYR A 188 -11.41 -3.05 -0.06
CA TYR A 188 -11.74 -1.94 0.84
C TYR A 188 -11.74 -2.44 2.29
N VAL A 189 -10.82 -1.96 3.12
CA VAL A 189 -10.73 -2.35 4.52
C VAL A 189 -11.59 -1.42 5.36
N VAL A 190 -12.77 -1.90 5.78
CA VAL A 190 -13.71 -1.14 6.60
C VAL A 190 -13.05 -0.74 7.91
N GLY A 191 -13.10 0.54 8.24
CA GLY A 191 -12.48 1.09 9.45
C GLY A 191 -11.06 1.62 9.24
N ALA A 192 -10.41 1.37 8.10
CA ALA A 192 -9.14 1.99 7.79
C ALA A 192 -9.31 3.48 7.52
N MET A 193 -8.50 4.31 8.17
CA MET A 193 -8.52 5.77 8.06
C MET A 193 -7.10 6.31 7.84
N PRO A 194 -6.96 7.48 7.22
CA PRO A 194 -5.67 8.14 7.09
C PRO A 194 -4.96 8.27 8.45
N GLY A 195 -3.66 7.93 8.47
CA GLY A 195 -2.84 7.89 9.68
C GLY A 195 -2.85 6.55 10.43
N ASP A 196 -3.69 5.59 10.03
CA ASP A 196 -3.61 4.21 10.49
C ASP A 196 -2.48 3.46 9.77
N THR A 197 -2.18 2.25 10.26
CA THR A 197 -1.37 1.27 9.54
C THR A 197 -2.24 0.06 9.17
N LEU A 198 -2.29 -0.27 7.88
CA LEU A 198 -2.85 -1.54 7.41
C LEU A 198 -1.77 -2.61 7.51
N VAL A 199 -2.06 -3.67 8.27
CA VAL A 199 -1.20 -4.84 8.39
C VAL A 199 -1.75 -5.94 7.48
N VAL A 200 -0.88 -6.49 6.63
CA VAL A 200 -1.22 -7.57 5.71
C VAL A 200 -0.31 -8.76 5.99
N HIS A 201 -0.90 -9.85 6.44
CA HIS A 201 -0.20 -11.12 6.68
C HIS A 201 -0.37 -12.01 5.44
N LEU A 202 0.70 -12.30 4.73
CA LEU A 202 0.71 -13.25 3.62
C LEU A 202 0.80 -14.67 4.20
N GLU A 203 -0.34 -15.35 4.33
CA GLU A 203 -0.41 -16.69 4.91
C GLU A 203 -0.06 -17.78 3.88
N GLN A 204 -0.40 -17.55 2.60
CA GLN A 204 -0.07 -18.41 1.49
C GLN A 204 0.25 -17.58 0.25
N VAL A 205 1.33 -17.93 -0.43
CA VAL A 205 1.69 -17.47 -1.77
C VAL A 205 2.18 -18.71 -2.51
N ALA A 206 1.37 -19.24 -3.42
CA ALA A 206 1.62 -20.55 -4.01
C ALA A 206 1.45 -20.51 -5.53
N LEU A 207 2.30 -21.27 -6.22
CA LEU A 207 2.14 -21.49 -7.66
C LEU A 207 0.83 -22.22 -7.95
N ASN A 208 0.07 -21.74 -8.92
CA ASN A 208 -1.18 -22.37 -9.35
C ASN A 208 -1.12 -22.93 -10.78
N ARG A 209 0.01 -22.74 -11.49
CA ARG A 209 0.27 -23.35 -12.81
C ARG A 209 1.71 -23.87 -12.89
N ASN A 210 2.01 -24.69 -13.93
CA ASN A 210 3.30 -25.36 -14.11
C ASN A 210 4.20 -24.63 -15.12
N SER A 211 3.96 -23.35 -15.38
CA SER A 211 4.75 -22.53 -16.29
C SER A 211 4.97 -21.13 -15.76
N ALA A 212 6.13 -20.57 -16.14
CA ALA A 212 6.44 -19.15 -15.96
C ALA A 212 7.11 -18.63 -17.23
N LYS A 213 7.21 -17.31 -17.34
CA LYS A 213 7.88 -16.64 -18.46
C LYS A 213 8.91 -15.63 -17.95
N MET A 214 9.99 -15.49 -18.70
CA MET A 214 10.93 -14.39 -18.58
C MET A 214 11.13 -13.82 -19.97
N TYR A 215 10.53 -12.68 -20.26
CA TYR A 215 10.45 -12.12 -21.63
C TYR A 215 11.80 -11.58 -22.10
N SER A 216 12.60 -11.04 -21.18
CA SER A 216 13.94 -10.55 -21.48
C SER A 216 14.90 -11.73 -21.62
N GLY A 217 15.67 -11.75 -22.66
CA GLY A 217 16.80 -12.68 -22.84
C GLY A 217 18.15 -12.00 -22.56
N SER A 218 18.16 -10.85 -21.90
CA SER A 218 19.33 -10.02 -21.60
C SER A 218 19.12 -9.26 -20.30
N LEU A 219 20.20 -8.78 -19.71
CA LEU A 219 20.17 -7.87 -18.59
C LEU A 219 19.66 -6.50 -19.03
N ASP A 220 18.95 -5.79 -18.13
CA ASP A 220 18.50 -4.43 -18.40
C ASP A 220 19.68 -3.44 -18.46
N ARG A 221 19.55 -2.43 -19.30
CA ARG A 221 20.57 -1.39 -19.49
C ARG A 221 20.92 -0.61 -18.22
N LYS A 222 20.01 -0.50 -17.27
CA LYS A 222 20.27 0.14 -15.98
C LYS A 222 21.18 -0.69 -15.07
N THR A 223 21.35 -1.98 -15.35
CA THR A 223 22.12 -2.92 -14.53
C THR A 223 23.51 -3.23 -15.08
N VAL A 224 23.81 -2.81 -16.30
CA VAL A 224 25.11 -3.01 -16.96
C VAL A 224 25.82 -1.69 -17.20
N GLN A 225 27.16 -1.74 -17.33
CA GLN A 225 27.95 -0.55 -17.65
C GLN A 225 27.61 -0.03 -19.05
N PRO A 226 27.67 1.28 -19.28
CA PRO A 226 27.54 1.84 -20.64
C PRO A 226 28.47 1.16 -21.64
N GLY A 227 27.92 0.76 -22.78
CA GLY A 227 28.65 0.03 -23.81
C GLY A 227 28.70 -1.50 -23.65
N HIS A 228 28.09 -2.03 -22.57
CA HIS A 228 27.93 -3.48 -22.36
C HIS A 228 26.49 -3.95 -22.64
N ASP A 229 25.76 -3.25 -23.52
CA ASP A 229 24.43 -3.62 -23.92
C ASP A 229 24.40 -5.08 -24.43
N GLN A 230 23.47 -5.84 -23.84
CA GLN A 230 23.30 -7.25 -24.22
C GLN A 230 22.13 -7.37 -25.21
N LYS A 231 22.16 -8.45 -25.99
CA LYS A 231 21.07 -8.83 -26.89
C LYS A 231 20.66 -10.27 -26.63
N PRO A 232 19.38 -10.60 -26.65
CA PRO A 232 18.93 -12.00 -26.59
C PRO A 232 19.57 -12.81 -27.70
N ALA A 233 19.96 -14.03 -27.40
CA ALA A 233 20.46 -14.97 -28.42
C ALA A 233 19.33 -15.29 -29.42
N PRO A 234 19.65 -15.50 -30.71
CA PRO A 234 18.68 -16.00 -31.68
C PRO A 234 18.02 -17.29 -31.18
N GLY A 235 16.68 -17.37 -31.23
CA GLY A 235 15.93 -18.54 -30.75
C GLY A 235 15.84 -18.66 -29.23
N TRP A 236 16.18 -17.62 -28.48
CA TRP A 236 15.95 -17.60 -27.01
C TRP A 236 14.50 -17.94 -26.67
N SER A 237 14.33 -18.96 -25.80
CA SER A 237 13.02 -19.31 -25.25
C SER A 237 12.80 -18.59 -23.92
N ARG A 238 11.68 -17.91 -23.81
CA ARG A 238 11.25 -17.23 -22.59
C ARG A 238 10.48 -18.12 -21.61
N GLU A 239 10.20 -19.34 -21.99
CA GLU A 239 9.36 -20.27 -21.23
C GLU A 239 10.17 -21.03 -20.18
N TRP A 240 9.61 -21.16 -18.97
CA TRP A 240 10.11 -21.96 -17.87
C TRP A 240 9.08 -22.99 -17.46
N VAL A 241 9.53 -24.20 -17.15
CA VAL A 241 8.72 -25.28 -16.58
C VAL A 241 8.87 -25.24 -15.06
N LEU A 242 7.72 -25.20 -14.37
CA LEU A 242 7.65 -25.23 -12.92
C LEU A 242 7.22 -26.61 -12.45
N ASP A 243 8.01 -27.25 -11.63
CA ASP A 243 7.62 -28.48 -10.91
C ASP A 243 7.11 -28.09 -9.52
N ARG A 244 5.81 -27.97 -9.37
CA ARG A 244 5.14 -27.58 -8.12
C ARG A 244 5.31 -28.62 -7.02
N THR A 245 5.54 -29.88 -7.37
CA THR A 245 5.73 -30.97 -6.39
C THR A 245 7.12 -30.94 -5.81
N ARG A 246 8.14 -30.73 -6.67
CA ARG A 246 9.54 -30.65 -6.26
C ARG A 246 9.95 -29.23 -5.81
N GLY A 247 9.13 -28.23 -6.12
CA GLY A 247 9.43 -26.83 -5.86
C GLY A 247 10.61 -26.31 -6.67
N THR A 248 10.67 -26.66 -7.96
CA THR A 248 11.80 -26.29 -8.84
C THR A 248 11.34 -25.67 -10.15
N ALA A 249 12.21 -24.88 -10.76
CA ALA A 249 12.03 -24.25 -12.07
C ALA A 249 13.22 -24.57 -12.99
N ARG A 250 12.94 -24.82 -14.26
CA ARG A 250 13.95 -25.02 -15.30
C ARG A 250 13.52 -24.40 -16.62
N LEU A 251 14.47 -24.03 -17.45
CA LEU A 251 14.16 -23.57 -18.82
C LEU A 251 13.42 -24.67 -19.61
N ALA A 252 12.41 -24.28 -20.38
CA ALA A 252 11.71 -25.22 -21.25
C ALA A 252 12.61 -25.71 -22.40
N GLN A 253 13.48 -24.84 -22.90
CA GLN A 253 14.43 -25.13 -23.97
C GLN A 253 15.82 -24.61 -23.56
N PRO A 254 16.54 -25.35 -22.68
CA PRO A 254 17.73 -24.81 -22.01
C PRO A 254 19.00 -24.74 -22.89
N GLY A 255 19.04 -25.39 -24.03
CA GLY A 255 20.31 -25.66 -24.75
C GLY A 255 21.29 -26.49 -23.90
N ASP A 256 22.36 -26.97 -24.51
CA ASP A 256 23.29 -27.96 -23.89
C ASP A 256 23.91 -27.46 -22.57
N ARG A 257 24.29 -26.18 -22.51
CA ARG A 257 25.02 -25.62 -21.36
C ARG A 257 24.17 -25.47 -20.12
N LEU A 258 22.85 -25.30 -20.26
CA LEU A 258 21.90 -25.10 -19.17
C LEU A 258 20.95 -26.29 -18.97
N ALA A 259 21.19 -27.41 -19.64
CA ALA A 259 20.32 -28.59 -19.62
C ALA A 259 20.09 -29.15 -18.21
N SER A 260 21.08 -29.02 -17.32
CA SER A 260 21.00 -29.44 -15.92
C SER A 260 20.64 -28.33 -14.95
N LEU A 261 20.39 -27.11 -15.41
CA LEU A 261 20.04 -25.99 -14.54
C LEU A 261 18.63 -26.20 -13.99
N GLU A 262 18.53 -26.41 -12.69
CA GLU A 262 17.29 -26.48 -11.94
C GLU A 262 17.41 -25.60 -10.69
N LEU A 263 16.49 -24.64 -10.54
CA LEU A 263 16.50 -23.65 -9.47
C LEU A 263 15.35 -23.90 -8.51
N PRO A 264 15.53 -23.79 -7.20
CA PRO A 264 14.42 -23.87 -6.24
C PRO A 264 13.49 -22.68 -6.42
N THR A 265 12.17 -22.93 -6.52
CA THR A 265 11.18 -21.86 -6.57
C THR A 265 10.97 -21.24 -5.20
N LYS A 266 10.71 -19.94 -5.20
CA LYS A 266 10.30 -19.16 -4.03
C LYS A 266 9.20 -18.21 -4.48
N PRO A 267 7.93 -18.68 -4.53
CA PRO A 267 6.82 -17.86 -5.00
C PRO A 267 6.68 -16.58 -4.17
N MET A 268 6.57 -15.45 -4.84
CA MET A 268 6.48 -14.13 -4.23
C MET A 268 5.47 -13.25 -4.97
N ILE A 269 5.02 -12.19 -4.31
CA ILE A 269 4.17 -11.15 -4.89
C ILE A 269 5.07 -9.98 -5.26
N GLY A 270 5.17 -9.64 -6.55
CA GLY A 270 5.88 -8.47 -7.04
C GLY A 270 5.15 -7.19 -6.69
N SER A 271 3.87 -7.13 -7.01
CA SER A 271 3.06 -5.93 -6.81
C SER A 271 2.10 -6.07 -5.63
N ILE A 272 2.26 -5.25 -4.58
CA ILE A 272 1.32 -5.12 -3.46
C ILE A 272 1.37 -3.71 -2.87
N GLY A 273 0.21 -3.08 -2.73
CA GLY A 273 0.15 -1.71 -2.21
C GLY A 273 -1.26 -1.25 -1.91
N VAL A 274 -1.36 -0.07 -1.31
CA VAL A 274 -2.63 0.62 -1.02
C VAL A 274 -2.83 1.82 -1.94
N ALA A 275 -4.02 2.42 -1.92
CA ALA A 275 -4.26 3.64 -2.67
C ALA A 275 -3.30 4.77 -2.22
N PRO A 276 -2.64 5.49 -3.16
CA PRO A 276 -1.75 6.59 -2.84
C PRO A 276 -2.51 7.81 -2.30
N PRO A 277 -1.80 8.80 -1.70
CA PRO A 277 -2.42 10.03 -1.21
C PRO A 277 -3.05 10.90 -2.32
N LEU A 278 -3.76 11.94 -1.94
CA LEU A 278 -4.28 13.02 -2.81
C LEU A 278 -5.18 12.58 -3.99
N ASN A 279 -5.86 11.44 -3.90
CA ASN A 279 -6.63 10.87 -5.02
C ASN A 279 -5.79 10.60 -6.29
N MET A 280 -4.49 10.43 -6.12
CA MET A 280 -3.60 10.02 -7.19
C MET A 280 -3.95 8.63 -7.70
N ALA A 281 -3.48 8.33 -8.90
CA ALA A 281 -3.45 7.00 -9.46
C ALA A 281 -1.99 6.68 -9.82
N LEU A 282 -1.46 5.58 -9.27
CA LEU A 282 -0.13 5.09 -9.57
C LEU A 282 -0.26 3.89 -10.49
N TYR A 283 0.51 3.84 -11.58
CA TYR A 283 0.55 2.69 -12.48
C TYR A 283 0.95 1.41 -11.73
N ALA A 284 0.40 0.26 -12.14
CA ALA A 284 0.60 -1.01 -11.43
C ALA A 284 2.07 -1.48 -11.39
N GLY A 285 2.85 -1.17 -12.43
CA GLY A 285 4.29 -1.39 -12.48
C GLY A 285 5.14 -0.29 -11.84
N ASP A 286 4.56 0.64 -11.08
CA ASP A 286 5.28 1.66 -10.33
C ASP A 286 5.31 1.34 -8.84
N VAL A 287 6.34 1.81 -8.15
CA VAL A 287 6.51 1.70 -6.70
C VAL A 287 6.68 3.07 -6.06
N TRP A 288 6.08 3.28 -4.87
CA TRP A 288 6.22 4.53 -4.11
C TRP A 288 5.90 4.30 -2.62
N ILE A 289 5.60 5.41 -1.88
CA ILE A 289 5.30 5.38 -0.42
C ILE A 289 4.10 4.51 -0.02
N ASN A 290 3.20 4.23 -0.95
CA ASN A 290 2.01 3.38 -0.76
C ASN A 290 2.29 1.88 -1.01
N GLY A 291 3.52 1.48 -1.25
CA GLY A 291 3.86 0.19 -1.84
C GLY A 291 3.79 0.26 -3.37
N GLY A 292 3.41 -0.80 -4.01
CA GLY A 292 3.34 -0.89 -5.48
C GLY A 292 4.10 -2.10 -6.00
N ASN A 293 4.79 -1.94 -7.11
CA ASN A 293 5.67 -2.94 -7.69
C ASN A 293 6.94 -3.04 -6.85
N LEU A 294 6.86 -3.80 -5.76
CA LEU A 294 7.96 -3.91 -4.79
C LEU A 294 9.12 -4.77 -5.30
N ASP A 295 8.81 -5.76 -6.11
CA ASP A 295 9.74 -6.76 -6.67
C ASP A 295 10.81 -7.20 -5.67
N TYR A 296 10.36 -7.49 -4.47
CA TYR A 296 11.22 -7.90 -3.38
C TYR A 296 11.04 -9.37 -3.05
N SER A 297 12.08 -10.18 -3.30
CA SER A 297 12.07 -11.64 -3.18
C SER A 297 11.68 -12.20 -1.81
N ARG A 298 11.50 -11.33 -0.79
CA ARG A 298 10.99 -11.69 0.54
C ARG A 298 9.51 -11.39 0.75
N VAL A 299 8.79 -10.83 -0.23
CA VAL A 299 7.33 -10.67 -0.17
C VAL A 299 6.65 -11.98 -0.54
N THR A 300 6.76 -12.95 0.34
CA THR A 300 6.33 -14.35 0.18
C THR A 300 5.48 -14.82 1.35
N ALA A 301 5.03 -16.08 1.34
CA ALA A 301 4.30 -16.66 2.46
C ALA A 301 5.08 -16.53 3.79
N GLY A 302 4.39 -16.14 4.87
CA GLY A 302 4.98 -15.88 6.19
C GLY A 302 5.46 -14.43 6.39
N THR A 303 5.44 -13.59 5.35
CA THR A 303 5.77 -12.17 5.46
C THR A 303 4.55 -11.37 5.92
N THR A 304 4.78 -10.41 6.82
CA THR A 304 3.80 -9.40 7.22
C THR A 304 4.26 -8.04 6.75
N LEU A 305 3.39 -7.33 6.01
CA LEU A 305 3.63 -5.98 5.53
C LEU A 305 2.79 -4.96 6.30
N TYR A 306 3.33 -3.77 6.52
CA TYR A 306 2.73 -2.67 7.27
C TYR A 306 2.68 -1.43 6.39
N PHE A 307 1.51 -1.17 5.80
CA PHE A 307 1.29 -0.06 4.89
C PHE A 307 0.75 1.16 5.62
N PRO A 308 1.28 2.37 5.36
CA PRO A 308 0.62 3.60 5.80
C PRO A 308 -0.72 3.75 5.05
N VAL A 309 -1.77 4.08 5.78
CA VAL A 309 -3.10 4.32 5.19
C VAL A 309 -3.21 5.80 4.82
N PHE A 310 -3.42 6.09 3.54
CA PHE A 310 -3.59 7.45 3.00
C PHE A 310 -5.05 7.80 2.69
N ARG A 311 -5.90 6.79 2.49
CA ARG A 311 -7.31 6.95 2.12
C ARG A 311 -8.20 6.06 2.98
N ALA A 312 -9.43 6.53 3.30
CA ALA A 312 -10.40 5.68 3.98
C ALA A 312 -10.62 4.39 3.20
N GLY A 313 -10.56 3.26 3.91
CA GLY A 313 -10.63 1.93 3.32
C GLY A 313 -9.30 1.41 2.78
N ALA A 314 -8.21 2.17 2.86
CA ALA A 314 -6.88 1.83 2.37
C ALA A 314 -6.81 1.44 0.88
N TYR A 315 -7.78 0.67 0.37
CA TYR A 315 -7.83 0.12 -1.00
C TYR A 315 -6.59 -0.72 -1.29
N LEU A 316 -6.54 -1.91 -0.71
CA LEU A 316 -5.43 -2.86 -0.92
C LEU A 316 -5.55 -3.52 -2.30
N PHE A 317 -4.42 -3.60 -3.01
CA PHE A 317 -4.26 -4.32 -4.27
C PHE A 317 -3.07 -5.26 -4.18
N LEU A 318 -3.10 -6.36 -4.94
CA LEU A 318 -1.97 -7.27 -5.09
C LEU A 318 -2.01 -7.96 -6.47
N GLY A 319 -0.84 -8.32 -6.99
CA GLY A 319 -0.71 -8.96 -8.30
C GLY A 319 0.74 -9.30 -8.61
N ASP A 320 1.03 -9.50 -9.89
CA ASP A 320 2.39 -9.67 -10.38
C ASP A 320 3.13 -10.78 -9.64
N GLY A 321 2.74 -12.00 -9.91
CA GLY A 321 3.27 -13.19 -9.24
C GLY A 321 4.54 -13.70 -9.89
N HIS A 322 5.59 -13.90 -9.08
CA HIS A 322 6.83 -14.51 -9.55
C HIS A 322 7.04 -15.89 -8.91
N ALA A 323 7.45 -16.87 -9.71
CA ALA A 323 7.87 -18.18 -9.19
C ALA A 323 9.25 -18.10 -8.52
N LEU A 324 10.10 -17.19 -8.99
CA LEU A 324 11.44 -16.91 -8.48
C LEU A 324 11.92 -15.57 -9.03
N GLN A 325 12.66 -14.81 -8.22
CA GLN A 325 13.35 -13.58 -8.63
C GLN A 325 14.68 -13.46 -7.92
N GLY A 326 15.72 -13.05 -8.62
CA GLY A 326 17.01 -12.64 -8.07
C GLY A 326 16.99 -11.19 -7.61
N ASP A 327 17.92 -10.81 -6.73
CA ASP A 327 18.04 -9.42 -6.26
C ASP A 327 18.27 -8.45 -7.43
N GLY A 328 17.64 -7.28 -7.34
CA GLY A 328 17.73 -6.22 -8.32
C GLY A 328 16.84 -6.40 -9.55
N GLU A 329 16.21 -7.56 -9.69
CA GLU A 329 15.41 -7.91 -10.88
C GLU A 329 16.09 -7.57 -12.22
N ILE A 330 17.38 -7.83 -12.29
CA ILE A 330 18.36 -7.27 -13.23
C ILE A 330 18.08 -7.47 -14.72
N SER A 331 17.10 -8.28 -15.08
CA SER A 331 16.62 -8.45 -16.45
C SER A 331 15.31 -7.71 -16.73
N GLY A 332 14.74 -7.00 -15.73
CA GLY A 332 13.45 -6.33 -15.80
C GLY A 332 12.27 -7.25 -15.62
N GLN A 333 12.50 -8.47 -15.08
CA GLN A 333 11.45 -9.47 -14.86
C GLN A 333 11.93 -10.57 -13.93
N GLY A 334 11.00 -11.08 -13.10
CA GLY A 334 11.14 -12.35 -12.43
C GLY A 334 10.78 -13.54 -13.34
N LEU A 335 10.48 -14.69 -12.76
CA LEU A 335 9.81 -15.79 -13.45
C LEU A 335 8.29 -15.57 -13.31
N GLU A 336 7.72 -14.88 -14.28
CA GLU A 336 6.35 -14.36 -14.30
C GLU A 336 5.31 -15.48 -14.32
N THR A 337 4.39 -15.48 -13.35
CA THR A 337 3.36 -16.52 -13.25
C THR A 337 2.13 -16.01 -12.48
N SER A 338 1.05 -16.77 -12.50
CA SER A 338 -0.11 -16.55 -11.64
C SER A 338 0.03 -17.30 -10.32
N LEU A 339 -0.65 -16.84 -9.28
CA LEU A 339 -0.54 -17.37 -7.92
C LEU A 339 -1.91 -17.60 -7.28
N ASP A 340 -1.97 -18.57 -6.36
CA ASP A 340 -2.97 -18.63 -5.30
C ASP A 340 -2.45 -17.88 -4.08
N VAL A 341 -3.24 -16.96 -3.56
CA VAL A 341 -2.86 -16.09 -2.43
C VAL A 341 -3.89 -16.18 -1.33
N THR A 342 -3.41 -16.38 -0.10
CA THR A 342 -4.22 -16.20 1.11
C THR A 342 -3.58 -15.15 1.97
N PHE A 343 -4.34 -14.13 2.34
CA PHE A 343 -3.88 -13.09 3.23
C PHE A 343 -4.92 -12.73 4.29
N ARG A 344 -4.46 -12.21 5.41
CA ARG A 344 -5.28 -11.66 6.49
C ARG A 344 -4.90 -10.20 6.73
N VAL A 345 -5.89 -9.37 7.04
CA VAL A 345 -5.66 -7.95 7.31
C VAL A 345 -5.93 -7.60 8.77
N GLU A 346 -5.17 -6.64 9.30
CA GLU A 346 -5.41 -6.01 10.59
C GLU A 346 -5.21 -4.49 10.48
N LEU A 347 -5.77 -3.73 11.42
CA LEU A 347 -5.59 -2.29 11.51
C LEU A 347 -4.96 -1.90 12.83
N ILE A 348 -3.86 -1.13 12.75
CA ILE A 348 -3.28 -0.44 13.90
C ILE A 348 -3.71 1.03 13.80
N LYS A 349 -4.51 1.47 14.77
CA LYS A 349 -5.12 2.79 14.77
C LYS A 349 -4.16 3.87 15.23
N ASN A 350 -4.09 4.99 14.49
CA ASN A 350 -3.34 6.20 14.85
C ASN A 350 -1.85 5.95 15.17
N LYS A 351 -1.25 4.94 14.56
CA LYS A 351 0.16 4.60 14.69
C LYS A 351 0.71 4.25 13.32
N GLY A 352 1.17 5.23 12.59
CA GLY A 352 1.86 5.03 11.32
C GLY A 352 3.32 5.46 11.41
N LEU A 353 4.23 4.68 10.83
CA LEU A 353 5.60 5.12 10.57
C LEU A 353 5.66 6.13 9.41
N GLY A 354 4.56 6.32 8.69
CA GLY A 354 4.54 7.09 7.45
C GLY A 354 5.32 6.44 6.30
N GLN A 355 5.81 5.21 6.50
CA GLN A 355 6.64 4.47 5.54
C GLN A 355 6.30 2.98 5.60
N LEU A 356 6.36 2.32 4.44
CA LEU A 356 6.22 0.87 4.36
C LEU A 356 7.37 0.16 5.09
N TRP A 357 7.01 -0.80 5.91
CA TRP A 357 7.94 -1.74 6.50
C TRP A 357 7.32 -3.14 6.51
N SER A 358 8.15 -4.16 6.67
CA SER A 358 7.71 -5.55 6.71
C SER A 358 8.54 -6.36 7.68
N GLN A 359 8.08 -7.58 7.96
CA GLN A 359 8.85 -8.56 8.73
C GLN A 359 8.55 -9.98 8.26
N ASP A 360 9.53 -10.84 8.40
CA ASP A 360 9.40 -12.29 8.27
C ASP A 360 9.83 -12.99 9.58
N ALA A 361 10.05 -14.29 9.54
CA ALA A 361 10.50 -15.04 10.72
C ALA A 361 11.86 -14.56 11.26
N GLU A 362 12.74 -14.05 10.39
CA GLU A 362 14.14 -13.77 10.68
C GLU A 362 14.45 -12.29 10.91
N SER A 363 13.74 -11.39 10.22
CA SER A 363 14.14 -10.00 10.08
C SER A 363 12.99 -9.02 10.14
N VAL A 364 13.30 -7.79 10.52
CA VAL A 364 12.51 -6.59 10.26
C VAL A 364 13.15 -5.84 9.08
N MET A 365 12.33 -5.34 8.18
CA MET A 365 12.71 -4.77 6.89
C MET A 365 12.01 -3.42 6.72
N VAL A 366 12.75 -2.38 6.34
CA VAL A 366 12.19 -1.06 6.02
C VAL A 366 12.47 -0.74 4.56
N HIS A 367 11.43 -0.40 3.83
CA HIS A 367 11.46 -0.23 2.39
C HIS A 367 11.79 1.23 2.05
N GLY A 368 12.83 1.44 1.27
CA GLY A 368 13.22 2.74 0.75
C GLY A 368 13.07 2.77 -0.77
N VAL A 369 12.23 3.66 -1.27
CA VAL A 369 11.96 3.87 -2.69
C VAL A 369 12.19 5.33 -3.00
N ASP A 370 13.01 5.62 -4.02
CA ASP A 370 13.26 6.99 -4.47
C ASP A 370 13.83 6.97 -5.91
N ASN A 371 14.19 8.11 -6.44
CA ASN A 371 14.60 8.29 -7.83
C ASN A 371 15.97 7.70 -8.17
N THR A 372 16.82 7.44 -7.19
CA THR A 372 18.16 6.82 -7.35
C THR A 372 18.41 5.78 -6.26
N LEU A 373 19.32 4.82 -6.52
CA LEU A 373 19.74 3.84 -5.50
C LEU A 373 20.27 4.51 -4.24
N GLU A 374 20.99 5.63 -4.36
CA GLU A 374 21.53 6.37 -3.24
C GLU A 374 20.41 6.96 -2.38
N THR A 375 19.43 7.63 -2.99
CA THR A 375 18.30 8.24 -2.26
C THR A 375 17.34 7.17 -1.72
N ALA A 376 17.16 6.05 -2.42
CA ALA A 376 16.42 4.90 -1.92
C ALA A 376 17.09 4.28 -0.67
N LEU A 377 18.42 4.13 -0.69
CA LEU A 377 19.20 3.68 0.49
C LEU A 377 19.07 4.65 1.64
N GLN A 378 19.14 5.97 1.40
CA GLN A 378 18.94 7.00 2.42
C GLN A 378 17.53 6.92 3.03
N ALA A 379 16.49 6.70 2.21
CA ALA A 379 15.11 6.52 2.66
C ALA A 379 14.95 5.28 3.55
N ALA A 380 15.52 4.13 3.12
CA ALA A 380 15.51 2.89 3.89
C ALA A 380 16.24 3.03 5.23
N THR A 381 17.42 3.64 5.22
CA THR A 381 18.26 3.88 6.41
C THR A 381 17.55 4.79 7.42
N SER A 382 17.03 5.93 6.94
CA SER A 382 16.30 6.89 7.78
C SER A 382 15.02 6.27 8.36
N GLY A 383 14.33 5.45 7.56
CA GLY A 383 13.16 4.70 7.99
C GLY A 383 13.49 3.70 9.08
N MET A 384 14.57 2.92 8.96
CA MET A 384 14.99 1.96 9.98
C MET A 384 15.38 2.68 11.28
N ALA A 385 16.08 3.80 11.20
CA ALA A 385 16.40 4.61 12.38
C ALA A 385 15.13 5.10 13.10
N ARG A 386 14.15 5.63 12.34
CA ARG A 386 12.84 6.02 12.91
C ARG A 386 12.13 4.83 13.54
N TRP A 387 12.12 3.66 12.88
CA TRP A 387 11.49 2.46 13.39
C TRP A 387 12.10 2.02 14.73
N LEU A 388 13.42 2.01 14.84
CA LEU A 388 14.14 1.70 16.10
C LEU A 388 13.79 2.68 17.22
N LYS A 389 13.77 3.99 16.91
CA LYS A 389 13.41 5.04 17.88
C LYS A 389 11.97 4.89 18.38
N GLN A 390 11.02 4.62 17.49
CA GLN A 390 9.61 4.48 17.84
C GLN A 390 9.30 3.17 18.56
N THR A 391 9.98 2.08 18.19
CA THR A 391 9.70 0.75 18.72
C THR A 391 10.46 0.46 20.02
N TYR A 392 11.72 0.90 20.10
CA TYR A 392 12.61 0.62 21.23
C TYR A 392 12.98 1.85 22.06
N GLY A 393 12.56 3.04 21.67
CA GLY A 393 12.90 4.28 22.37
C GLY A 393 14.36 4.70 22.25
N LEU A 394 15.12 4.14 21.29
CA LEU A 394 16.54 4.44 21.13
C LEU A 394 16.76 5.91 20.75
N ASN A 395 17.82 6.52 21.28
CA ASN A 395 18.30 7.80 20.79
C ASN A 395 19.13 7.63 19.49
N ASP A 396 19.59 8.74 18.89
CA ASP A 396 20.31 8.71 17.62
C ASP A 396 21.63 7.93 17.70
N SER A 397 22.37 8.05 18.80
CA SER A 397 23.65 7.36 19.00
C SER A 397 23.45 5.86 19.18
N GLU A 398 22.42 5.45 19.92
CA GLU A 398 22.07 4.05 20.12
C GLU A 398 21.59 3.40 18.82
N ALA A 399 20.72 4.09 18.07
CA ALA A 399 20.27 3.63 16.76
C ALA A 399 21.46 3.50 15.80
N ALA A 400 22.35 4.48 15.76
CA ALA A 400 23.57 4.45 14.95
C ALA A 400 24.48 3.27 15.32
N ALA A 401 24.68 3.01 16.62
CA ALA A 401 25.52 1.90 17.09
C ALA A 401 24.98 0.54 16.61
N VAL A 402 23.66 0.31 16.78
CA VAL A 402 23.01 -0.93 16.31
C VAL A 402 23.09 -1.07 14.80
N MET A 403 22.72 0.00 14.07
CA MET A 403 22.68 -0.04 12.61
C MET A 403 24.06 -0.19 12.00
N SER A 404 25.07 0.57 12.46
CA SER A 404 26.43 0.49 11.93
C SER A 404 27.04 -0.91 12.04
N ALA A 405 26.66 -1.65 13.08
CA ALA A 405 27.20 -2.97 13.32
C ALA A 405 26.40 -4.11 12.63
N ALA A 406 25.08 -3.96 12.48
CA ALA A 406 24.21 -5.08 12.19
C ALA A 406 23.30 -4.94 10.97
N ILE A 407 23.15 -3.71 10.41
CA ILE A 407 22.26 -3.49 9.25
C ILE A 407 22.72 -4.28 8.03
N ARG A 408 21.77 -4.76 7.25
CA ARG A 408 21.97 -5.32 5.91
C ARG A 408 21.07 -4.57 4.93
N TYR A 409 21.52 -4.45 3.71
CA TYR A 409 20.73 -3.87 2.61
C TYR A 409 20.53 -4.91 1.53
N ASP A 410 19.29 -5.07 1.11
CA ASP A 410 18.93 -5.83 -0.08
C ASP A 410 18.54 -4.83 -1.17
N ILE A 411 18.97 -5.08 -2.40
CA ILE A 411 18.50 -4.35 -3.59
C ILE A 411 17.33 -5.17 -4.13
N ALA A 412 16.12 -4.68 -3.95
CA ALA A 412 14.92 -5.40 -4.37
C ALA A 412 14.78 -5.39 -5.89
N GLU A 413 14.76 -4.18 -6.49
CA GLU A 413 14.74 -3.97 -7.93
C GLU A 413 15.45 -2.64 -8.30
N VAL A 414 15.93 -2.52 -9.55
CA VAL A 414 16.62 -1.32 -10.07
C VAL A 414 16.18 -0.94 -11.49
N VAL A 415 15.27 -1.70 -12.06
CA VAL A 415 14.91 -1.64 -13.49
C VAL A 415 13.67 -0.82 -13.76
N ASP A 416 12.81 -0.66 -12.76
CA ASP A 416 11.58 0.10 -12.86
C ASP A 416 11.78 1.63 -12.77
N SER A 417 10.69 2.37 -12.63
CA SER A 417 10.73 3.84 -12.58
C SER A 417 11.53 4.39 -11.41
N ARG A 418 11.53 3.67 -10.27
CA ARG A 418 12.24 4.00 -9.04
C ARG A 418 12.91 2.78 -8.46
N PRO A 419 14.21 2.81 -8.19
CA PRO A 419 14.87 1.73 -7.48
C PRO A 419 14.33 1.54 -6.06
N HIS A 420 14.33 0.30 -5.62
CA HIS A 420 13.86 -0.12 -4.32
C HIS A 420 14.97 -0.80 -3.52
N VAL A 421 15.34 -0.20 -2.40
CA VAL A 421 16.34 -0.69 -1.44
C VAL A 421 15.65 -1.02 -0.12
N VAL A 422 16.00 -2.14 0.48
CA VAL A 422 15.43 -2.58 1.76
C VAL A 422 16.52 -2.64 2.82
N ALA A 423 16.36 -1.84 3.88
CA ALA A 423 17.19 -1.93 5.08
C ALA A 423 16.67 -3.03 5.98
N ARG A 424 17.52 -3.96 6.42
CA ARG A 424 17.13 -5.16 7.15
C ARG A 424 17.95 -5.32 8.43
N LEU A 425 17.25 -5.61 9.56
CA LEU A 425 17.85 -6.02 10.82
C LEU A 425 17.32 -7.39 11.25
N ALA A 426 18.24 -8.25 11.68
CA ALA A 426 17.88 -9.57 12.18
C ALA A 426 17.12 -9.47 13.53
N LYS A 427 16.05 -10.24 13.69
CA LYS A 427 15.29 -10.32 14.94
C LYS A 427 16.14 -10.80 16.12
N SER A 428 17.17 -11.62 15.88
CA SER A 428 18.14 -12.04 16.89
C SER A 428 18.99 -10.88 17.45
N VAL A 429 19.23 -9.84 16.66
CA VAL A 429 19.87 -8.59 17.12
C VAL A 429 18.87 -7.77 17.92
N LEU A 430 17.66 -7.59 17.38
CA LEU A 430 16.60 -6.80 18.00
C LEU A 430 16.18 -7.36 19.37
N ALA A 431 16.19 -8.68 19.54
CA ALA A 431 15.89 -9.36 20.81
C ALA A 431 16.88 -9.03 21.95
N GLN A 432 18.05 -8.46 21.65
CA GLN A 432 19.03 -8.03 22.64
C GLN A 432 18.82 -6.60 23.12
N ILE A 433 17.90 -5.86 22.49
CA ILE A 433 17.57 -4.47 22.86
C ILE A 433 16.44 -4.50 23.88
N LYS A 434 16.65 -3.89 25.05
CA LYS A 434 15.59 -3.75 26.06
C LYS A 434 14.62 -2.65 25.62
N PRO A 435 13.31 -2.95 25.48
CA PRO A 435 12.32 -1.91 25.24
C PRO A 435 12.23 -0.99 26.47
N PRO A 436 11.85 0.29 26.31
CA PRO A 436 11.63 1.19 27.42
C PRO A 436 10.49 0.70 28.31
N GLU A 437 10.60 0.94 29.62
CA GLU A 437 9.54 0.64 30.58
C GLU A 437 8.26 1.38 30.19
N GLY A 438 7.16 0.64 30.01
CA GLY A 438 5.84 1.19 29.60
C GLY A 438 5.45 0.99 28.14
N LEU A 439 6.35 0.60 27.23
CA LEU A 439 6.02 0.23 25.84
C LEU A 439 5.82 -1.29 25.63
N ALA A 440 5.77 -2.07 26.70
CA ALA A 440 5.64 -3.54 26.66
C ALA A 440 4.38 -4.09 25.94
N ASN A 441 3.46 -3.23 25.50
CA ASN A 441 2.24 -3.58 24.76
C ASN A 441 2.22 -3.12 23.29
N SER A 442 3.33 -2.64 22.74
CA SER A 442 3.44 -2.54 21.28
C SER A 442 3.58 -3.96 20.71
N PRO A 443 3.05 -4.26 19.49
CA PRO A 443 3.20 -5.60 18.92
C PRO A 443 4.68 -5.92 18.76
N SER A 444 5.22 -6.56 19.78
CA SER A 444 6.52 -7.19 19.76
C SER A 444 6.45 -8.28 18.69
N PRO A 445 7.50 -8.54 17.92
CA PRO A 445 7.57 -9.67 17.02
C PRO A 445 7.61 -10.96 17.82
N GLN A 446 6.52 -11.31 18.52
CA GLN A 446 6.43 -12.58 19.20
C GLN A 446 6.34 -13.70 18.15
N SER A 447 7.29 -14.60 18.25
CA SER A 447 7.31 -15.92 17.65
C SER A 447 5.90 -16.53 17.66
N GLY A 448 5.34 -16.77 16.45
CA GLY A 448 4.22 -17.69 16.31
C GLY A 448 4.62 -19.03 16.94
N SER A 449 4.01 -19.35 18.05
CA SER A 449 4.10 -20.67 18.63
C SER A 449 3.34 -21.66 17.75
N ARG A 450 4.10 -22.62 17.22
CA ARG A 450 3.81 -23.97 16.72
C ARG A 450 2.48 -24.21 16.01
#